data_671ca41e668eecd4af7a91f58d309465
#
_entry.id   671ca41e668eecd4af7a91f58d309465
#
_cell.length_a   1.000
_cell.length_b   1.000
_cell.length_c   1.000
_cell.angle_alpha   90.00
_cell.angle_beta   90.00
_cell.angle_gamma   90.00
#
_symmetry.space_group_name_H-M   'P 1'
#
loop_
_entity.id
_entity.type
_entity.pdbx_description
1 polymer ?
#
loop_
_entity_poly.entity_id
_entity_poly.type
_entity_poly.pdbx_seq_one_letter_code
_entity_poly.pdbx_strand_id
1 'polypeptide(L)'
;IPGHQVVFVEVNPPTDFPLMRSVVVIDHHGDNAGLPASISQVLDLLHLEPTRRDELIAANDAGWFPGLIKAGATREEMDEIRGYCRAAHGSGPEHEAIEAEALRALAAPVEMIGDIRVIRMSHSKCAPVGDRLAIAAIAEGNPIPQYLVLSGDGETNFSGDGALAKALFDKYRSPHPAKGNAGGSGLGKAGETAYFVGYPDQEEVVAFIRDYLG
;
A
#
# COMPACT_ATOMS: atom_id res chain seq x y z
N ILE A 1 -8.62 -30.51 21.28
CA ILE A 1 -8.46 -31.61 20.32
C ILE A 1 -6.96 -31.76 20.09
N PRO A 2 -6.32 -32.92 20.48
CA PRO A 2 -4.90 -33.11 20.23
C PRO A 2 -4.60 -33.10 18.74
N GLY A 3 -3.53 -32.40 18.33
CA GLY A 3 -3.05 -32.40 16.96
C GLY A 3 -3.55 -31.25 16.06
N HIS A 4 -4.30 -30.27 16.57
CA HIS A 4 -4.70 -29.09 15.80
C HIS A 4 -3.70 -27.96 16.02
N GLN A 5 -3.19 -27.41 14.95
CA GLN A 5 -2.39 -26.20 14.91
C GLN A 5 -3.32 -24.99 14.65
N VAL A 6 -3.08 -23.89 15.37
CA VAL A 6 -3.78 -22.63 15.12
C VAL A 6 -2.83 -21.73 14.35
N VAL A 7 -3.29 -21.22 13.22
CA VAL A 7 -2.52 -20.33 12.37
C VAL A 7 -3.16 -18.93 12.41
N PHE A 8 -2.37 -17.93 12.74
CA PHE A 8 -2.73 -16.52 12.64
C PHE A 8 -2.05 -15.96 11.39
N VAL A 9 -2.84 -15.41 10.48
CA VAL A 9 -2.33 -14.82 9.23
C VAL A 9 -2.55 -13.31 9.30
N GLU A 10 -1.46 -12.54 9.31
CA GLU A 10 -1.45 -11.07 9.37
C GLU A 10 -2.18 -10.46 10.57
N VAL A 11 -2.33 -11.25 11.61
CA VAL A 11 -2.92 -10.82 12.88
C VAL A 11 -2.10 -11.37 14.04
N ASN A 12 -1.96 -10.58 15.09
CA ASN A 12 -1.32 -11.04 16.32
C ASN A 12 -2.30 -11.92 17.12
N PRO A 13 -1.83 -13.04 17.69
CA PRO A 13 -2.64 -13.79 18.64
C PRO A 13 -3.02 -12.89 19.82
N PRO A 14 -4.24 -13.03 20.37
CA PRO A 14 -4.62 -12.34 21.59
C PRO A 14 -3.65 -12.64 22.74
N THR A 15 -3.38 -11.66 23.60
CA THR A 15 -2.42 -11.78 24.72
C THR A 15 -2.78 -12.88 25.73
N ASP A 16 -4.06 -13.23 25.80
CA ASP A 16 -4.61 -14.30 26.64
C ASP A 16 -4.86 -15.62 25.89
N PHE A 17 -4.34 -15.72 24.64
CA PHE A 17 -4.50 -16.95 23.86
C PHE A 17 -3.79 -18.12 24.54
N PRO A 18 -4.46 -19.27 24.79
CA PRO A 18 -3.88 -20.39 25.50
C PRO A 18 -2.67 -20.96 24.76
N LEU A 19 -1.47 -20.82 25.29
CA LEU A 19 -0.21 -21.35 24.74
C LEU A 19 -0.12 -22.87 24.71
N MET A 20 -1.17 -23.60 25.13
CA MET A 20 -1.23 -25.07 25.12
C MET A 20 -1.43 -25.68 23.73
N ARG A 21 -1.48 -24.86 22.68
CA ARG A 21 -1.62 -25.28 21.28
C ARG A 21 -0.39 -24.87 20.49
N SER A 22 -0.04 -25.65 19.49
CA SER A 22 0.94 -25.22 18.51
C SER A 22 0.37 -24.02 17.76
N VAL A 23 1.00 -22.87 17.90
CA VAL A 23 0.62 -21.61 17.24
C VAL A 23 1.66 -21.32 16.17
N VAL A 24 1.19 -20.98 14.97
CA VAL A 24 2.00 -20.43 13.89
C VAL A 24 1.49 -19.02 13.60
N VAL A 25 2.39 -18.06 13.54
CA VAL A 25 2.09 -16.71 13.08
C VAL A 25 2.73 -16.56 11.71
N ILE A 26 1.90 -16.22 10.72
CA ILE A 26 2.29 -15.91 9.35
C ILE A 26 2.11 -14.42 9.17
N ASP A 27 3.20 -13.70 8.95
CA ASP A 27 3.21 -12.26 8.77
C ASP A 27 4.48 -11.86 8.01
N HIS A 28 4.40 -10.79 7.23
CA HIS A 28 5.53 -10.20 6.51
C HIS A 28 5.66 -8.68 6.74
N HIS A 29 5.04 -8.16 7.80
CA HIS A 29 5.09 -6.74 8.17
C HIS A 29 6.06 -6.47 9.32
N GLY A 30 6.45 -5.22 9.50
CA GLY A 30 7.30 -4.79 10.60
C GLY A 30 8.62 -5.53 10.66
N ASP A 31 8.89 -6.21 11.77
CA ASP A 31 10.12 -6.99 11.96
C ASP A 31 10.23 -8.19 11.01
N ASN A 32 9.12 -8.62 10.42
CA ASN A 32 9.02 -9.73 9.47
C ASN A 32 9.11 -9.28 8.00
N ALA A 33 9.38 -8.02 7.71
CA ALA A 33 9.39 -7.46 6.35
C ALA A 33 10.38 -8.13 5.36
N GLY A 34 11.29 -8.99 5.87
CA GLY A 34 12.18 -9.80 5.04
C GLY A 34 11.63 -11.18 4.67
N LEU A 35 10.50 -11.59 5.24
CA LEU A 35 9.87 -12.87 4.94
C LEU A 35 9.05 -12.79 3.64
N PRO A 36 8.78 -13.94 2.98
CA PRO A 36 7.86 -14.01 1.85
C PRO A 36 6.47 -13.47 2.21
N ALA A 37 5.72 -13.00 1.20
CA ALA A 37 4.32 -12.62 1.36
C ALA A 37 3.50 -13.71 2.06
N SER A 38 2.51 -13.33 2.85
CA SER A 38 1.78 -14.26 3.71
C SER A 38 1.11 -15.41 2.95
N ILE A 39 0.63 -15.16 1.74
CA ILE A 39 0.11 -16.24 0.88
C ILE A 39 1.17 -17.31 0.58
N SER A 40 2.41 -16.90 0.29
CA SER A 40 3.50 -17.85 0.04
C SER A 40 3.81 -18.70 1.27
N GLN A 41 3.85 -18.09 2.45
CA GLN A 41 4.06 -18.81 3.71
C GLN A 41 2.91 -19.81 4.00
N VAL A 42 1.67 -19.45 3.67
CA VAL A 42 0.50 -20.36 3.81
C VAL A 42 0.62 -21.54 2.85
N LEU A 43 0.99 -21.31 1.59
CA LEU A 43 1.19 -22.38 0.61
C LEU A 43 2.29 -23.34 1.05
N ASP A 44 3.42 -22.82 1.54
CA ASP A 44 4.52 -23.62 2.10
C ASP A 44 4.05 -24.46 3.29
N LEU A 45 3.30 -23.86 4.22
CA LEU A 45 2.74 -24.57 5.39
C LEU A 45 1.81 -25.71 4.99
N LEU A 46 1.06 -25.53 3.92
CA LEU A 46 0.11 -26.52 3.39
C LEU A 46 0.75 -27.49 2.40
N HIS A 47 2.04 -27.33 2.07
CA HIS A 47 2.75 -28.10 1.05
C HIS A 47 2.08 -28.04 -0.33
N LEU A 48 1.59 -26.85 -0.70
CA LEU A 48 0.94 -26.61 -1.99
C LEU A 48 1.88 -25.87 -2.93
N GLU A 49 1.92 -26.29 -4.18
CA GLU A 49 2.64 -25.56 -5.23
C GLU A 49 1.87 -24.29 -5.61
N PRO A 50 2.54 -23.13 -5.70
CA PRO A 50 1.90 -21.89 -6.08
C PRO A 50 1.42 -21.94 -7.54
N THR A 51 0.25 -21.41 -7.79
CA THR A 51 -0.21 -21.11 -9.14
C THR A 51 0.32 -19.75 -9.59
N ARG A 52 0.27 -19.47 -10.91
CA ARG A 52 0.61 -18.13 -11.43
C ARG A 52 -0.14 -17.00 -10.71
N ARG A 53 -1.39 -17.22 -10.38
CA ARG A 53 -2.21 -16.25 -9.64
C ARG A 53 -1.70 -16.02 -8.22
N ASP A 54 -1.30 -17.08 -7.52
CA ASP A 54 -0.76 -16.97 -6.17
C ASP A 54 0.57 -16.21 -6.18
N GLU A 55 1.43 -16.45 -7.17
CA GLU A 55 2.67 -15.69 -7.38
C GLU A 55 2.41 -14.19 -7.58
N LEU A 56 1.39 -13.84 -8.38
CA LEU A 56 1.02 -12.46 -8.63
C LEU A 56 0.37 -11.79 -7.41
N ILE A 57 -0.45 -12.51 -6.64
CA ILE A 57 -0.98 -12.02 -5.37
C ILE A 57 0.17 -11.74 -4.41
N ALA A 58 1.13 -12.67 -4.28
CA ALA A 58 2.31 -12.49 -3.44
C ALA A 58 3.16 -11.30 -3.89
N ALA A 59 3.36 -11.13 -5.19
CA ALA A 59 4.11 -10.01 -5.75
C ALA A 59 3.42 -8.65 -5.52
N ASN A 60 2.10 -8.61 -5.65
CA ASN A 60 1.30 -7.42 -5.34
C ASN A 60 1.34 -7.06 -3.86
N ASP A 61 1.26 -8.04 -2.99
CA ASP A 61 1.30 -7.87 -1.55
C ASP A 61 2.66 -7.33 -1.07
N ALA A 62 3.75 -7.92 -1.56
CA ALA A 62 5.10 -7.52 -1.21
C ALA A 62 5.56 -6.18 -1.85
N GLY A 63 4.97 -5.76 -2.98
CA GLY A 63 5.55 -4.64 -3.74
C GLY A 63 4.60 -3.91 -4.69
N TRP A 64 3.30 -4.09 -4.57
CA TRP A 64 2.29 -3.43 -5.38
C TRP A 64 2.61 -3.53 -6.89
N PHE A 65 2.45 -2.48 -7.70
CA PHE A 65 2.79 -2.51 -9.13
C PHE A 65 4.27 -2.78 -9.41
N PRO A 66 5.24 -2.18 -8.70
CA PRO A 66 6.64 -2.58 -8.84
C PRO A 66 6.88 -4.08 -8.63
N GLY A 67 6.21 -4.68 -7.66
CA GLY A 67 6.24 -6.13 -7.42
C GLY A 67 5.68 -6.93 -8.59
N LEU A 68 4.51 -6.53 -9.11
CA LEU A 68 3.87 -7.15 -10.26
C LEU A 68 4.74 -7.04 -11.54
N ILE A 69 5.34 -5.87 -11.79
CA ILE A 69 6.25 -5.65 -12.92
C ILE A 69 7.47 -6.59 -12.80
N LYS A 70 8.08 -6.66 -11.61
CA LYS A 70 9.21 -7.54 -11.33
C LYS A 70 8.87 -9.03 -11.53
N ALA A 71 7.63 -9.42 -11.21
CA ALA A 71 7.10 -10.76 -11.45
C ALA A 71 6.73 -11.01 -12.92
N GLY A 72 6.92 -10.04 -13.81
CA GLY A 72 6.60 -10.16 -15.23
C GLY A 72 5.10 -10.27 -15.50
N ALA A 73 4.26 -9.61 -14.70
CA ALA A 73 2.81 -9.57 -14.90
C ALA A 73 2.47 -8.83 -16.19
N THR A 74 1.51 -9.35 -16.95
CA THR A 74 0.92 -8.59 -18.05
C THR A 74 -0.01 -7.50 -17.51
N ARG A 75 -0.40 -6.56 -18.36
CA ARG A 75 -1.34 -5.50 -17.96
C ARG A 75 -2.67 -6.09 -17.50
N GLU A 76 -3.17 -7.08 -18.23
CA GLU A 76 -4.43 -7.78 -17.92
C GLU A 76 -4.34 -8.48 -16.55
N GLU A 77 -3.21 -9.15 -16.28
CA GLU A 77 -2.93 -9.76 -14.98
C GLU A 77 -2.88 -8.71 -13.86
N MET A 78 -2.24 -7.55 -14.09
CA MET A 78 -2.20 -6.46 -13.11
C MET A 78 -3.60 -5.93 -12.81
N ASP A 79 -4.41 -5.66 -13.84
CA ASP A 79 -5.79 -5.18 -13.69
C ASP A 79 -6.65 -6.21 -12.93
N GLU A 80 -6.49 -7.50 -13.23
CA GLU A 80 -7.20 -8.58 -12.54
C GLU A 80 -6.82 -8.63 -11.05
N ILE A 81 -5.53 -8.71 -10.72
CA ILE A 81 -5.05 -8.78 -9.34
C ILE A 81 -5.48 -7.55 -8.53
N ARG A 82 -5.34 -6.35 -9.09
CA ARG A 82 -5.79 -5.12 -8.44
C ARG A 82 -7.31 -5.07 -8.25
N GLY A 83 -8.05 -5.61 -9.23
CA GLY A 83 -9.49 -5.80 -9.14
C GLY A 83 -9.89 -6.68 -7.95
N TYR A 84 -9.23 -7.82 -7.76
CA TYR A 84 -9.45 -8.70 -6.60
C TYR A 84 -9.12 -8.00 -5.29
N CYS A 85 -7.99 -7.32 -5.21
CA CYS A 85 -7.62 -6.58 -4.00
C CYS A 85 -8.67 -5.53 -3.63
N ARG A 86 -9.15 -4.75 -4.59
CA ARG A 86 -10.22 -3.76 -4.35
C ARG A 86 -11.52 -4.42 -3.89
N ALA A 87 -11.93 -5.51 -4.56
CA ALA A 87 -13.15 -6.23 -4.21
C ALA A 87 -13.10 -6.85 -2.80
N ALA A 88 -11.92 -7.29 -2.36
CA ALA A 88 -11.72 -7.81 -0.99
C ALA A 88 -11.90 -6.74 0.08
N HIS A 89 -11.66 -5.46 -0.23
CA HIS A 89 -11.88 -4.33 0.68
C HIS A 89 -13.32 -3.79 0.68
N GLY A 90 -14.20 -4.38 -0.10
CA GLY A 90 -15.62 -4.04 -0.17
C GLY A 90 -16.15 -3.88 -1.58
N SER A 91 -17.43 -4.12 -1.75
CA SER A 91 -18.19 -3.94 -2.99
C SER A 91 -19.53 -3.28 -2.67
N GLY A 92 -20.18 -2.70 -3.69
CA GLY A 92 -21.47 -2.05 -3.54
C GLY A 92 -21.43 -0.54 -3.70
N PRO A 93 -22.52 0.18 -3.37
CA PRO A 93 -22.66 1.62 -3.66
C PRO A 93 -21.56 2.50 -3.06
N GLU A 94 -21.03 2.15 -1.89
CA GLU A 94 -19.92 2.87 -1.27
C GLU A 94 -18.64 2.74 -2.13
N HIS A 95 -18.35 1.54 -2.62
CA HIS A 95 -17.20 1.30 -3.48
C HIS A 95 -17.32 2.07 -4.81
N GLU A 96 -18.50 2.06 -5.42
CA GLU A 96 -18.76 2.83 -6.65
C GLU A 96 -18.57 4.34 -6.42
N ALA A 97 -18.98 4.87 -5.28
CA ALA A 97 -18.78 6.28 -4.91
C ALA A 97 -17.29 6.63 -4.77
N ILE A 98 -16.49 5.75 -4.13
CA ILE A 98 -15.03 5.90 -3.99
C ILE A 98 -14.35 5.92 -5.37
N GLU A 99 -14.70 4.98 -6.24
CA GLU A 99 -14.18 4.90 -7.61
C GLU A 99 -14.54 6.15 -8.43
N ALA A 100 -15.79 6.62 -8.32
CA ALA A 100 -16.25 7.83 -9.00
C ALA A 100 -15.54 9.09 -8.50
N GLU A 101 -15.26 9.19 -7.19
CA GLU A 101 -14.51 10.32 -6.65
C GLU A 101 -13.05 10.30 -7.11
N ALA A 102 -12.40 9.16 -7.13
CA ALA A 102 -11.04 9.04 -7.65
C ALA A 102 -10.94 9.53 -9.10
N LEU A 103 -11.91 9.18 -9.94
CA LEU A 103 -11.99 9.70 -11.32
C LEU A 103 -12.14 11.23 -11.36
N ARG A 104 -13.02 11.79 -10.54
CA ARG A 104 -13.20 13.26 -10.46
C ARG A 104 -11.93 13.96 -9.98
N ALA A 105 -11.28 13.42 -8.94
CA ALA A 105 -10.04 13.97 -8.38
C ALA A 105 -8.90 13.96 -9.41
N LEU A 106 -8.79 12.89 -10.21
CA LEU A 106 -7.80 12.80 -11.27
C LEU A 106 -8.09 13.70 -12.48
N ALA A 107 -9.36 14.03 -12.73
CA ALA A 107 -9.79 14.96 -13.79
C ALA A 107 -9.71 16.43 -13.36
N ALA A 108 -9.51 16.73 -12.09
CA ALA A 108 -9.32 18.10 -11.60
C ALA A 108 -8.05 18.74 -12.18
N PRO A 109 -7.96 20.09 -12.20
CA PRO A 109 -6.73 20.77 -12.59
C PRO A 109 -5.52 20.24 -11.85
N VAL A 110 -4.44 19.99 -12.59
CA VAL A 110 -3.23 19.37 -12.02
C VAL A 110 -2.51 20.39 -11.11
N GLU A 111 -2.37 20.04 -9.84
CA GLU A 111 -1.53 20.76 -8.87
C GLU A 111 -0.24 19.95 -8.69
N MET A 112 0.92 20.63 -8.70
CA MET A 112 2.24 19.98 -8.57
C MET A 112 3.09 20.65 -7.49
N ILE A 113 3.90 19.82 -6.82
CA ILE A 113 5.01 20.28 -5.98
C ILE A 113 6.26 19.55 -6.52
N GLY A 114 7.11 20.27 -7.28
CA GLY A 114 8.15 19.62 -8.06
C GLY A 114 7.54 18.61 -9.05
N ASP A 115 7.92 17.36 -8.95
CA ASP A 115 7.39 16.24 -9.75
C ASP A 115 6.27 15.43 -9.04
N ILE A 116 5.83 15.89 -7.87
CA ILE A 116 4.78 15.25 -7.07
C ILE A 116 3.43 15.85 -7.45
N ARG A 117 2.51 15.00 -7.92
CA ARG A 117 1.12 15.39 -8.19
C ARG A 117 0.32 15.47 -6.89
N VAL A 118 -0.25 16.65 -6.59
CA VAL A 118 -1.15 16.83 -5.45
C VAL A 118 -2.59 16.55 -5.87
N ILE A 119 -3.28 15.73 -5.10
CA ILE A 119 -4.64 15.28 -5.39
C ILE A 119 -5.49 15.49 -4.14
N ARG A 120 -6.64 16.16 -4.29
CA ARG A 120 -7.54 16.44 -3.18
C ARG A 120 -8.78 15.55 -3.27
N MET A 121 -9.12 14.90 -2.17
CA MET A 121 -10.28 13.99 -2.04
C MET A 121 -11.09 14.36 -0.80
N SER A 122 -12.34 13.95 -0.75
CA SER A 122 -13.18 14.14 0.46
C SER A 122 -12.87 13.11 1.56
N HIS A 123 -12.25 11.99 1.21
CA HIS A 123 -11.94 10.87 2.11
C HIS A 123 -10.57 10.25 1.79
N SER A 124 -10.05 9.43 2.71
CA SER A 124 -8.72 8.81 2.66
C SER A 124 -8.62 7.53 1.80
N LYS A 125 -9.73 7.01 1.28
CA LYS A 125 -9.74 5.78 0.45
C LYS A 125 -9.17 6.05 -0.94
N CYS A 126 -7.86 6.30 -1.03
CA CYS A 126 -7.15 6.77 -2.23
C CYS A 126 -6.56 5.65 -3.11
N ALA A 127 -6.70 4.37 -2.75
CA ALA A 127 -6.17 3.26 -3.55
C ALA A 127 -6.56 3.31 -5.04
N PRO A 128 -7.81 3.66 -5.43
CA PRO A 128 -8.17 3.79 -6.84
C PRO A 128 -7.43 4.90 -7.59
N VAL A 129 -7.00 5.95 -6.89
CA VAL A 129 -6.16 7.02 -7.47
C VAL A 129 -4.79 6.46 -7.85
N GLY A 130 -4.12 5.81 -6.89
CA GLY A 130 -2.81 5.21 -7.11
C GLY A 130 -2.83 4.16 -8.23
N ASP A 131 -3.83 3.27 -8.22
CA ASP A 131 -3.98 2.25 -9.26
C ASP A 131 -4.11 2.85 -10.66
N ARG A 132 -4.93 3.89 -10.83
CA ARG A 132 -5.12 4.54 -12.14
C ARG A 132 -3.88 5.27 -12.62
N LEU A 133 -3.16 5.95 -11.71
CA LEU A 133 -1.90 6.60 -12.05
C LEU A 133 -0.85 5.57 -12.49
N ALA A 134 -0.74 4.46 -11.77
CA ALA A 134 0.20 3.40 -12.10
C ALA A 134 -0.15 2.73 -13.43
N ILE A 135 -1.41 2.35 -13.64
CA ILE A 135 -1.87 1.71 -14.89
C ILE A 135 -1.64 2.63 -16.10
N ALA A 136 -1.96 3.92 -15.97
CA ALA A 136 -1.73 4.89 -17.05
C ALA A 136 -0.25 5.03 -17.38
N ALA A 137 0.62 5.17 -16.37
CA ALA A 137 2.05 5.28 -16.57
C ALA A 137 2.63 4.02 -17.23
N ILE A 138 2.27 2.83 -16.74
CA ILE A 138 2.71 1.55 -17.30
C ILE A 138 2.27 1.41 -18.76
N ALA A 139 1.04 1.80 -19.09
CA ALA A 139 0.52 1.74 -20.46
C ALA A 139 1.31 2.63 -21.45
N GLU A 140 1.89 3.72 -20.95
CA GLU A 140 2.70 4.66 -21.72
C GLU A 140 4.21 4.35 -21.67
N GLY A 141 4.62 3.33 -20.92
CA GLY A 141 6.03 3.01 -20.68
C GLY A 141 6.76 4.03 -19.79
N ASN A 142 6.00 4.80 -19.01
CA ASN A 142 6.52 5.82 -18.10
C ASN A 142 6.72 5.27 -16.69
N PRO A 143 7.60 5.87 -15.88
CA PRO A 143 7.67 5.62 -14.44
C PRO A 143 6.33 5.95 -13.77
N ILE A 144 5.98 5.18 -12.73
CA ILE A 144 4.81 5.49 -11.90
C ILE A 144 5.04 6.86 -11.23
N PRO A 145 4.13 7.84 -11.42
CA PRO A 145 4.33 9.18 -10.90
C PRO A 145 4.25 9.20 -9.37
N GLN A 146 4.99 10.12 -8.77
CA GLN A 146 4.82 10.43 -7.36
C GLN A 146 3.52 11.21 -7.14
N TYR A 147 2.84 10.95 -6.04
CA TYR A 147 1.62 11.68 -5.72
C TYR A 147 1.42 11.86 -4.21
N LEU A 148 0.73 12.93 -3.87
CA LEU A 148 0.31 13.31 -2.53
C LEU A 148 -1.21 13.46 -2.53
N VAL A 149 -1.92 12.62 -1.77
CA VAL A 149 -3.36 12.78 -1.56
C VAL A 149 -3.59 13.50 -0.24
N LEU A 150 -4.34 14.60 -0.32
CA LEU A 150 -4.81 15.39 0.82
C LEU A 150 -6.31 15.14 0.97
N SER A 151 -6.70 14.46 2.03
CA SER A 151 -8.08 14.00 2.25
C SER A 151 -8.86 14.95 3.15
N GLY A 152 -10.14 15.14 2.87
CA GLY A 152 -11.02 15.99 3.67
C GLY A 152 -11.26 15.48 5.10
N ASP A 153 -10.97 14.21 5.37
CA ASP A 153 -10.96 13.62 6.71
C ASP A 153 -9.63 13.84 7.48
N GLY A 154 -8.70 14.60 6.88
CA GLY A 154 -7.42 15.00 7.49
C GLY A 154 -6.28 14.01 7.25
N GLU A 155 -6.53 12.87 6.63
CA GLU A 155 -5.44 11.94 6.29
C GLU A 155 -4.64 12.46 5.09
N THR A 156 -3.34 12.26 5.17
CA THR A 156 -2.38 12.55 4.12
C THR A 156 -1.72 11.25 3.67
N ASN A 157 -1.77 10.98 2.37
CA ASN A 157 -1.13 9.81 1.75
C ASN A 157 -0.11 10.27 0.72
N PHE A 158 1.15 9.92 0.91
CA PHE A 158 2.21 10.13 -0.08
C PHE A 158 2.65 8.79 -0.65
N SER A 159 2.87 8.73 -1.96
CA SER A 159 3.51 7.60 -2.62
C SER A 159 4.53 8.14 -3.63
N GLY A 160 5.78 7.72 -3.50
CA GLY A 160 6.88 8.22 -4.33
C GLY A 160 8.24 7.89 -3.75
N ASP A 161 9.17 8.82 -3.81
CA ASP A 161 10.55 8.66 -3.36
C ASP A 161 10.63 8.19 -1.90
N GLY A 162 11.39 7.11 -1.69
CA GLY A 162 11.46 6.47 -0.38
C GLY A 162 12.22 7.29 0.67
N ALA A 163 13.15 8.13 0.27
CA ALA A 163 13.83 9.02 1.21
C ALA A 163 12.87 10.11 1.70
N LEU A 164 12.04 10.67 0.81
CA LEU A 164 11.00 11.63 1.18
C LEU A 164 9.91 10.96 2.04
N ALA A 165 9.46 9.75 1.69
CA ALA A 165 8.49 9.00 2.50
C ALA A 165 9.00 8.78 3.94
N LYS A 166 10.28 8.43 4.08
CA LYS A 166 10.96 8.27 5.38
C LYS A 166 11.03 9.60 6.14
N ALA A 167 11.39 10.69 5.46
CA ALA A 167 11.47 12.01 6.06
C ALA A 167 10.12 12.52 6.59
N LEU A 168 9.05 12.29 5.82
CA LEU A 168 7.66 12.55 6.24
C LEU A 168 7.29 11.73 7.48
N PHE A 169 7.59 10.44 7.45
CA PHE A 169 7.32 9.57 8.59
C PHE A 169 8.07 10.01 9.85
N ASP A 170 9.37 10.28 9.75
CA ASP A 170 10.18 10.70 10.90
C ASP A 170 9.69 12.00 11.52
N LYS A 171 9.22 12.93 10.69
CA LYS A 171 8.71 14.22 11.15
C LYS A 171 7.29 14.14 11.73
N TYR A 172 6.41 13.37 11.09
CA TYR A 172 4.97 13.38 11.38
C TYR A 172 4.43 12.09 11.99
N ARG A 173 5.31 11.13 12.34
CA ARG A 173 4.86 9.91 13.01
C ARG A 173 4.10 10.22 14.28
N SER A 174 2.91 9.65 14.39
CA SER A 174 2.14 9.71 15.63
C SER A 174 2.67 8.68 16.64
N PRO A 175 2.68 9.01 17.94
CA PRO A 175 2.91 7.99 18.98
C PRO A 175 1.81 6.91 19.00
N HIS A 176 0.68 7.15 18.34
CA HIS A 176 -0.39 6.18 18.21
C HIS A 176 -0.26 5.43 16.87
N PRO A 177 0.03 4.10 16.87
CA PRO A 177 0.35 3.35 15.65
C PRO A 177 -0.78 3.36 14.59
N ALA A 178 -2.03 3.58 15.00
CA ALA A 178 -3.16 3.69 14.07
C ALA A 178 -3.25 5.05 13.35
N LYS A 179 -2.35 6.02 13.66
CA LYS A 179 -2.40 7.38 13.12
C LYS A 179 -1.20 7.79 12.26
N GLY A 180 -0.42 6.83 11.80
CA GLY A 180 0.66 7.11 10.87
C GLY A 180 1.49 5.87 10.61
N ASN A 181 1.77 5.62 9.35
CA ASN A 181 2.55 4.48 8.89
C ASN A 181 3.39 4.89 7.68
N ALA A 182 4.48 4.19 7.46
CA ALA A 182 5.25 4.26 6.23
C ALA A 182 5.78 2.87 5.90
N GLY A 183 5.92 2.56 4.63
CA GLY A 183 6.36 1.24 4.21
C GLY A 183 6.73 1.20 2.73
N GLY A 184 6.97 -0.02 2.27
CA GLY A 184 7.48 -0.31 0.94
C GLY A 184 8.98 -0.62 0.98
N SER A 185 9.44 -1.44 0.06
CA SER A 185 10.84 -1.90 -0.03
C SER A 185 11.84 -0.76 -0.26
N GLY A 186 11.37 0.37 -0.77
CA GLY A 186 12.15 1.58 -1.02
C GLY A 186 12.23 2.56 0.16
N LEU A 187 11.59 2.27 1.29
CA LEU A 187 11.55 3.22 2.41
C LEU A 187 12.97 3.61 2.89
N GLY A 188 13.23 4.92 2.89
CA GLY A 188 14.55 5.49 3.22
C GLY A 188 15.55 5.49 2.07
N LYS A 189 15.19 5.04 0.87
CA LYS A 189 16.06 4.96 -0.29
C LYS A 189 15.60 5.93 -1.38
N ALA A 190 16.49 6.85 -1.77
CA ALA A 190 16.23 7.76 -2.86
C ALA A 190 16.09 7.01 -4.19
N GLY A 191 15.09 7.40 -5.00
CA GLY A 191 14.81 6.78 -6.31
C GLY A 191 14.06 5.45 -6.25
N GLU A 192 13.83 4.88 -5.06
CA GLU A 192 12.96 3.71 -4.88
C GLU A 192 11.59 4.15 -4.35
N THR A 193 10.53 3.39 -4.68
CA THR A 193 9.16 3.74 -4.29
C THR A 193 8.83 3.28 -2.87
N ALA A 194 8.25 4.19 -2.09
CA ALA A 194 7.68 3.92 -0.78
C ALA A 194 6.44 4.77 -0.55
N TYR A 195 5.78 4.57 0.59
CA TYR A 195 4.61 5.36 0.98
C TYR A 195 4.74 5.91 2.40
N PHE A 196 3.99 6.99 2.65
CA PHE A 196 3.69 7.53 3.96
C PHE A 196 2.19 7.78 4.08
N VAL A 197 1.61 7.44 5.23
CA VAL A 197 0.23 7.74 5.61
C VAL A 197 0.23 8.34 6.99
N GLY A 198 -0.54 9.42 7.20
CA GLY A 198 -0.63 10.06 8.51
C GLY A 198 -1.71 11.13 8.58
N TYR A 199 -1.82 11.75 9.74
CA TYR A 199 -2.79 12.84 10.02
C TYR A 199 -2.09 14.12 10.49
N PRO A 200 -1.07 14.60 9.78
CA PRO A 200 -0.45 15.90 10.07
C PRO A 200 -1.32 17.05 9.59
N ASP A 201 -0.95 18.27 9.96
CA ASP A 201 -1.46 19.45 9.26
C ASP A 201 -1.04 19.40 7.78
N GLN A 202 -2.01 19.44 6.89
CA GLN A 202 -1.78 19.25 5.46
C GLN A 202 -1.00 20.40 4.82
N GLU A 203 -1.18 21.63 5.29
CA GLU A 203 -0.42 22.79 4.81
C GLU A 203 1.04 22.72 5.25
N GLU A 204 1.30 22.24 6.47
CA GLU A 204 2.66 21.98 6.94
C GLU A 204 3.36 20.89 6.13
N VAL A 205 2.63 19.83 5.72
CA VAL A 205 3.20 18.80 4.84
C VAL A 205 3.57 19.36 3.48
N VAL A 206 2.68 20.15 2.88
CA VAL A 206 2.93 20.80 1.58
C VAL A 206 4.15 21.73 1.67
N ALA A 207 4.24 22.53 2.72
CA ALA A 207 5.41 23.40 2.96
C ALA A 207 6.70 22.58 3.14
N PHE A 208 6.64 21.52 3.95
CA PHE A 208 7.78 20.64 4.17
C PHE A 208 8.28 20.00 2.88
N ILE A 209 7.38 19.50 2.03
CA ILE A 209 7.76 18.89 0.75
C ILE A 209 8.42 19.92 -0.17
N ARG A 210 7.88 21.14 -0.23
CA ARG A 210 8.50 22.23 -1.01
C ARG A 210 9.91 22.55 -0.54
N ASP A 211 10.10 22.67 0.77
CA ASP A 211 11.43 22.94 1.36
C ASP A 211 12.41 21.77 1.14
N TYR A 212 11.90 20.53 1.14
CA TYR A 212 12.71 19.33 0.95
C TYR A 212 13.23 19.20 -0.49
N LEU A 213 12.43 19.64 -1.45
CA LEU A 213 12.78 19.58 -2.88
C LEU A 213 13.64 20.77 -3.35
N GLY A 214 13.75 21.84 -2.56
CA GLY A 214 14.59 23.03 -2.84
C GLY A 214 13.93 24.01 -3.73
#